data_ff74d54cc7dc48af84612d1f6839522e
#
_entry.id   ff74d54cc7dc48af84612d1f6839522e
#
_cell.length_a   1.000
_cell.length_b   1.000
_cell.length_c   1.000
_cell.angle_alpha   90.00
_cell.angle_beta   90.00
_cell.angle_gamma   90.00
#
_symmetry.space_group_name_H-M   'P 1'
#
loop_
_entity.id
_entity.type
_entity.pdbx_description
1 polymer ?
#
loop_
_entity_poly.entity_id
_entity_poly.type
_entity_poly.pdbx_seq_one_letter_code
_entity_poly.pdbx_strand_id
1 'polypeptide(L)'
;PIPPGRSHQVRTEGLWADYTVETALDHVSIGLEAFAVGTNDPAEVYGDLRGDRVPLGFDLEWETDGGTFAYPGVTRYEVPCRVHGEVLVGAERIEIDGFGQRDHSWGVRDWWSYGWSWTAGRLDDGTRFHGVDVRLDGDALYGTGYIQAPDRKMQAVDSVAHTADLGTDATGPDSAGAR
;
A
#
# COMPACT_ATOMS: atom_id res chain seq x y z
N PRO A 1 16.33 -6.24 6.76
CA PRO A 1 15.20 -7.04 7.26
C PRO A 1 15.06 -6.87 8.76
N ILE A 2 13.86 -6.61 9.25
CA ILE A 2 13.56 -6.60 10.68
C ILE A 2 13.61 -8.06 11.15
N PRO A 3 14.41 -8.41 12.18
CA PRO A 3 14.42 -9.79 12.68
C PRO A 3 13.05 -10.16 13.24
N PRO A 4 12.61 -11.43 13.11
CA PRO A 4 11.37 -11.91 13.73
C PRO A 4 11.31 -11.59 15.23
N GLY A 5 10.16 -11.18 15.71
CA GLY A 5 9.94 -10.81 17.11
C GLY A 5 10.54 -9.47 17.52
N ARG A 6 10.88 -8.59 16.56
CA ARG A 6 11.24 -7.20 16.84
C ARG A 6 10.26 -6.27 16.17
N SER A 7 9.79 -5.28 16.94
CA SER A 7 8.99 -4.18 16.41
C SER A 7 9.90 -3.06 15.92
N HIS A 8 9.42 -2.37 14.89
CA HIS A 8 9.94 -1.07 14.47
C HIS A 8 8.98 0.00 14.94
N GLN A 9 9.40 0.78 15.95
CA GLN A 9 8.56 1.81 16.55
C GLN A 9 8.98 3.20 16.07
N VAL A 10 7.98 4.01 15.75
CA VAL A 10 8.14 5.44 15.50
C VAL A 10 7.34 6.20 16.56
N ARG A 11 8.02 7.10 17.27
CA ARG A 11 7.39 7.95 18.29
C ARG A 11 7.78 9.40 18.06
N THR A 12 6.78 10.23 17.90
CA THR A 12 6.91 11.68 17.84
C THR A 12 5.81 12.31 18.70
N GLU A 13 5.81 13.63 18.82
CA GLU A 13 4.69 14.31 19.47
C GLU A 13 3.39 14.08 18.69
N GLY A 14 2.41 13.46 19.32
CA GLY A 14 1.10 13.17 18.71
C GLY A 14 1.05 12.01 17.73
N LEU A 15 2.12 11.19 17.66
CA LEU A 15 2.13 9.96 16.86
C LEU A 15 2.95 8.87 17.54
N TRP A 16 2.37 7.70 17.68
CA TRP A 16 3.05 6.45 17.96
C TRP A 16 2.61 5.42 16.91
N ALA A 17 3.57 4.77 16.29
CA ALA A 17 3.32 3.68 15.35
C ALA A 17 4.23 2.50 15.66
N ASP A 18 3.71 1.30 15.51
CA ASP A 18 4.44 0.05 15.69
C ASP A 18 4.21 -0.88 14.49
N TYR A 19 5.30 -1.47 14.02
CA TYR A 19 5.29 -2.51 13.00
C TYR A 19 6.04 -3.71 13.54
N THR A 20 5.34 -4.79 13.84
CA THR A 20 5.92 -5.99 14.42
C THR A 20 5.84 -7.16 13.46
N VAL A 21 6.99 -7.81 13.19
CA VAL A 21 7.03 -9.08 12.46
C VAL A 21 6.84 -10.21 13.47
N GLU A 22 5.63 -10.73 13.55
CA GLU A 22 5.29 -11.86 14.43
C GLU A 22 5.87 -13.17 13.87
N THR A 23 5.67 -13.39 12.59
CA THR A 23 6.25 -14.52 11.86
C THR A 23 6.74 -14.03 10.50
N ALA A 24 8.01 -14.30 10.20
CA ALA A 24 8.64 -13.83 8.96
C ALA A 24 7.89 -14.33 7.72
N LEU A 25 7.56 -13.40 6.81
CA LEU A 25 6.79 -13.60 5.57
C LEU A 25 5.36 -14.10 5.78
N ASP A 26 4.92 -14.32 6.99
CA ASP A 26 3.61 -14.88 7.30
C ASP A 26 2.72 -13.88 8.03
N HIS A 27 3.12 -13.40 9.20
CA HIS A 27 2.28 -12.59 10.05
C HIS A 27 2.97 -11.31 10.50
N VAL A 28 2.27 -10.18 10.34
CA VAL A 28 2.71 -8.84 10.75
C VAL A 28 1.56 -8.15 11.47
N SER A 29 1.84 -7.57 12.63
CA SER A 29 0.93 -6.65 13.32
C SER A 29 1.36 -5.20 13.12
N ILE A 30 0.38 -4.30 12.97
CA ILE A 30 0.61 -2.86 12.77
C ILE A 30 -0.32 -2.08 13.66
N GLY A 31 0.25 -1.30 14.57
CA GLY A 31 -0.46 -0.40 15.47
C GLY A 31 -0.19 1.06 15.16
N LEU A 32 -1.20 1.91 15.34
CA LEU A 32 -1.09 3.36 15.26
C LEU A 32 -1.93 4.03 16.33
N GLU A 33 -1.35 5.01 17.00
CA GLU A 33 -2.04 6.02 17.77
C GLU A 33 -1.57 7.40 17.33
N ALA A 34 -2.46 8.23 16.81
CA ALA A 34 -2.09 9.53 16.26
C ALA A 34 -3.23 10.55 16.38
N PHE A 35 -2.88 11.81 16.12
CA PHE A 35 -3.86 12.85 15.82
C PHE A 35 -3.73 13.21 14.33
N ALA A 36 -4.78 12.92 13.58
CA ALA A 36 -4.91 13.30 12.18
C ALA A 36 -5.59 14.65 12.02
N VAL A 37 -5.59 15.19 10.84
CA VAL A 37 -6.40 16.35 10.45
C VAL A 37 -7.61 15.84 9.68
N GLY A 38 -8.80 16.06 10.23
CA GLY A 38 -10.06 15.74 9.53
C GLY A 38 -10.46 16.88 8.59
N THR A 39 -10.80 16.53 7.36
CA THR A 39 -11.37 17.47 6.37
C THR A 39 -12.59 16.84 5.71
N ASN A 40 -13.55 17.69 5.33
CA ASN A 40 -14.71 17.28 4.54
C ASN A 40 -14.48 17.45 3.02
N ASP A 41 -13.39 18.10 2.64
CA ASP A 41 -13.00 18.28 1.24
C ASP A 41 -11.66 17.59 0.95
N PRO A 42 -11.67 16.43 0.24
CA PRO A 42 -10.44 15.71 -0.08
C PRO A 42 -9.42 16.52 -0.89
N ALA A 43 -9.86 17.56 -1.63
CA ALA A 43 -8.96 18.40 -2.41
C ALA A 43 -8.05 19.28 -1.55
N GLU A 44 -8.43 19.56 -0.30
CA GLU A 44 -7.60 20.31 0.65
C GLU A 44 -6.28 19.60 0.99
N VAL A 45 -6.20 18.27 0.81
CA VAL A 45 -4.98 17.48 1.03
C VAL A 45 -3.84 17.92 0.10
N TYR A 46 -4.17 18.46 -1.09
CA TYR A 46 -3.18 18.93 -2.07
C TYR A 46 -2.77 20.38 -1.90
N GLY A 47 -3.32 21.09 -0.91
CA GLY A 47 -3.06 22.49 -0.64
C GLY A 47 -2.79 22.77 0.83
N ASP A 48 -3.32 23.89 1.29
CA ASP A 48 -3.27 24.26 2.71
C ASP A 48 -4.30 23.44 3.51
N LEU A 49 -3.97 22.20 3.85
CA LEU A 49 -4.84 21.34 4.63
C LEU A 49 -5.22 22.02 5.95
N ARG A 50 -6.51 22.31 6.10
CA ARG A 50 -7.09 22.88 7.32
C ARG A 50 -8.22 21.99 7.79
N GLY A 51 -8.24 21.71 9.06
CA GLY A 51 -9.29 20.90 9.66
C GLY A 51 -9.09 20.71 11.15
N ASP A 52 -10.03 20.06 11.78
CA ASP A 52 -9.95 19.75 13.19
C ASP A 52 -8.98 18.58 13.45
N ARG A 53 -8.30 18.64 14.59
CA ARG A 53 -7.49 17.49 15.04
C ARG A 53 -8.43 16.39 15.52
N VAL A 54 -8.32 15.22 14.91
CA VAL A 54 -9.13 14.04 15.20
C VAL A 54 -8.22 12.91 15.70
N PRO A 55 -8.53 12.29 16.84
CA PRO A 55 -7.85 11.05 17.23
C PRO A 55 -8.01 9.98 16.15
N LEU A 56 -6.91 9.35 15.77
CA LEU A 56 -6.85 8.25 14.81
C LEU A 56 -6.03 7.12 15.44
N GLY A 57 -6.58 5.93 15.45
CA GLY A 57 -5.87 4.73 15.87
C GLY A 57 -6.24 3.54 15.02
N PHE A 58 -5.37 2.56 14.97
CA PHE A 58 -5.70 1.24 14.46
C PHE A 58 -4.80 0.18 15.07
N ASP A 59 -5.33 -1.03 15.09
CA ASP A 59 -4.62 -2.25 15.43
C ASP A 59 -5.03 -3.31 14.40
N LEU A 60 -4.09 -3.66 13.52
CA LEU A 60 -4.35 -4.47 12.34
C LEU A 60 -3.37 -5.65 12.26
N GLU A 61 -3.93 -6.83 12.09
CA GLU A 61 -3.21 -8.07 11.84
C GLU A 61 -3.22 -8.38 10.34
N TRP A 62 -2.03 -8.66 9.80
CA TRP A 62 -1.79 -8.94 8.39
C TRP A 62 -1.24 -10.34 8.24
N GLU A 63 -2.07 -11.29 7.85
CA GLU A 63 -1.71 -12.69 7.63
C GLU A 63 -1.54 -12.96 6.14
N THR A 64 -0.51 -13.70 5.79
CA THR A 64 -0.27 -14.08 4.38
C THR A 64 -1.40 -14.96 3.86
N ASP A 65 -2.01 -14.51 2.75
CA ASP A 65 -3.09 -15.22 2.06
C ASP A 65 -2.67 -15.60 0.64
N GLY A 66 -1.53 -16.27 0.50
CA GLY A 66 -1.02 -16.70 -0.80
C GLY A 66 0.49 -16.92 -0.81
N GLY A 67 1.09 -16.76 -1.98
CA GLY A 67 2.54 -16.84 -2.17
C GLY A 67 3.25 -15.50 -1.94
N THR A 68 4.57 -15.56 -1.96
CA THR A 68 5.43 -14.38 -2.00
C THR A 68 5.93 -14.17 -3.43
N PHE A 69 5.69 -13.02 -4.00
CA PHE A 69 6.17 -12.64 -5.33
C PHE A 69 7.42 -11.78 -5.23
N ALA A 70 8.56 -12.32 -5.62
CA ALA A 70 9.80 -11.56 -5.73
C ALA A 70 9.89 -10.91 -7.11
N TYR A 71 10.19 -9.61 -7.17
CA TYR A 71 10.35 -8.89 -8.42
C TYR A 71 11.63 -9.30 -9.16
N PRO A 72 11.57 -9.57 -10.45
CA PRO A 72 12.77 -9.79 -11.24
C PRO A 72 13.64 -8.52 -11.29
N GLY A 73 14.91 -8.66 -10.94
CA GLY A 73 15.91 -7.60 -11.12
C GLY A 73 15.86 -6.43 -10.16
N VAL A 74 14.92 -6.40 -9.20
CA VAL A 74 14.83 -5.33 -8.17
C VAL A 74 14.66 -5.91 -6.77
N THR A 75 15.05 -5.11 -5.77
CA THR A 75 15.00 -5.49 -4.36
C THR A 75 13.61 -5.24 -3.77
N ARG A 76 12.64 -6.07 -4.17
CA ARG A 76 11.24 -5.94 -3.77
C ARG A 76 10.54 -7.29 -3.79
N TYR A 77 9.60 -7.47 -2.87
CA TYR A 77 8.62 -8.56 -2.94
C TYR A 77 7.25 -8.08 -2.47
N GLU A 78 6.24 -8.78 -2.94
CA GLU A 78 4.83 -8.55 -2.64
C GLU A 78 4.21 -9.79 -2.02
N VAL A 79 3.28 -9.58 -1.09
CA VAL A 79 2.56 -10.66 -0.40
C VAL A 79 1.09 -10.28 -0.28
N PRO A 80 0.17 -11.03 -0.89
CA PRO A 80 -1.25 -10.86 -0.63
C PRO A 80 -1.57 -11.30 0.80
N CYS A 81 -2.41 -10.53 1.48
CA CYS A 81 -2.73 -10.76 2.88
C CYS A 81 -4.23 -10.74 3.12
N ARG A 82 -4.66 -11.50 4.14
CA ARG A 82 -5.86 -11.20 4.89
C ARG A 82 -5.54 -10.18 5.95
N VAL A 83 -6.44 -9.21 6.15
CA VAL A 83 -6.27 -8.15 7.13
C VAL A 83 -7.49 -8.11 8.02
N HIS A 84 -7.27 -8.14 9.33
CA HIS A 84 -8.33 -8.00 10.30
C HIS A 84 -7.89 -7.15 11.48
N GLY A 85 -8.84 -6.59 12.19
CA GLY A 85 -8.61 -5.70 13.34
C GLY A 85 -9.57 -4.56 13.38
N GLU A 86 -9.14 -3.42 13.88
CA GLU A 86 -10.02 -2.25 14.04
C GLU A 86 -9.32 -0.94 13.71
N VAL A 87 -10.10 0.03 13.25
CA VAL A 87 -9.70 1.43 13.07
C VAL A 87 -10.61 2.31 13.92
N LEU A 88 -10.01 3.26 14.66
CA LEU A 88 -10.69 4.25 15.46
C LEU A 88 -10.52 5.63 14.85
N VAL A 89 -11.62 6.32 14.57
CA VAL A 89 -11.62 7.70 14.08
C VAL A 89 -12.48 8.54 15.01
N GLY A 90 -11.86 9.35 15.85
CA GLY A 90 -12.58 10.02 16.91
C GLY A 90 -13.24 9.03 17.89
N ALA A 91 -14.56 8.99 17.91
CA ALA A 91 -15.34 8.04 18.70
C ALA A 91 -15.89 6.86 17.89
N GLU A 92 -15.66 6.85 16.59
CA GLU A 92 -16.13 5.80 15.70
C GLU A 92 -15.14 4.63 15.69
N ARG A 93 -15.68 3.41 15.80
CA ARG A 93 -14.94 2.15 15.68
C ARG A 93 -15.36 1.46 14.38
N ILE A 94 -14.40 1.14 13.55
CA ILE A 94 -14.59 0.46 12.27
C ILE A 94 -13.89 -0.88 12.35
N GLU A 95 -14.65 -1.97 12.29
CA GLU A 95 -14.08 -3.31 12.18
C GLU A 95 -13.56 -3.55 10.77
N ILE A 96 -12.36 -4.09 10.68
CA ILE A 96 -11.70 -4.50 9.43
C ILE A 96 -11.68 -6.01 9.37
N ASP A 97 -12.23 -6.57 8.31
CA ASP A 97 -12.07 -7.98 7.91
C ASP A 97 -12.05 -8.02 6.38
N GLY A 98 -10.87 -8.07 5.81
CA GLY A 98 -10.71 -7.89 4.37
C GLY A 98 -9.39 -8.42 3.84
N PHE A 99 -8.99 -7.88 2.71
CA PHE A 99 -7.78 -8.27 2.02
C PHE A 99 -6.88 -7.05 1.80
N GLY A 100 -5.58 -7.31 1.82
CA GLY A 100 -4.57 -6.30 1.59
C GLY A 100 -3.39 -6.85 0.81
N GLN A 101 -2.50 -5.95 0.46
CA GLN A 101 -1.24 -6.29 -0.20
C GLN A 101 -0.10 -5.69 0.60
N ARG A 102 0.86 -6.52 0.96
CA ARG A 102 2.07 -6.11 1.66
C ARG A 102 3.22 -6.00 0.69
N ASP A 103 3.75 -4.78 0.56
CA ASP A 103 4.95 -4.45 -0.20
C ASP A 103 6.15 -4.37 0.76
N HIS A 104 7.23 -5.00 0.37
CA HIS A 104 8.51 -4.78 1.03
C HIS A 104 9.59 -4.53 0.00
N SER A 105 10.17 -3.34 0.07
CA SER A 105 11.19 -2.92 -0.86
C SER A 105 12.31 -2.16 -0.15
N TRP A 106 13.54 -2.26 -0.69
CA TRP A 106 14.71 -1.59 -0.11
C TRP A 106 15.69 -1.17 -1.19
N GLY A 107 16.54 -0.20 -0.85
CA GLY A 107 17.53 0.36 -1.78
C GLY A 107 17.22 1.80 -2.16
N VAL A 108 18.17 2.41 -2.89
CA VAL A 108 18.03 3.77 -3.41
C VAL A 108 17.16 3.74 -4.66
N ARG A 109 16.23 4.68 -4.77
CA ARG A 109 15.32 4.80 -5.90
C ARG A 109 15.14 6.26 -6.27
N ASP A 110 14.98 6.47 -7.58
CA ASP A 110 14.48 7.74 -8.11
C ASP A 110 12.97 7.62 -8.32
N TRP A 111 12.20 8.28 -7.45
CA TRP A 111 10.73 8.23 -7.48
C TRP A 111 10.12 9.19 -8.51
N TRP A 112 10.89 10.15 -8.99
CA TRP A 112 10.37 11.26 -9.76
C TRP A 112 10.68 11.18 -11.26
N SER A 113 11.66 10.36 -11.64
CA SER A 113 12.04 10.20 -13.05
C SER A 113 11.10 9.31 -13.86
N TYR A 114 10.21 8.58 -13.20
CA TYR A 114 9.35 7.59 -13.87
C TYR A 114 7.89 7.80 -13.53
N GLY A 115 7.02 7.65 -14.55
CA GLY A 115 5.60 7.38 -14.32
C GLY A 115 5.40 5.91 -13.93
N TRP A 116 4.50 5.64 -12.99
CA TRP A 116 4.22 4.26 -12.60
C TRP A 116 2.77 4.09 -12.13
N SER A 117 2.27 2.89 -12.34
CA SER A 117 1.03 2.40 -11.77
C SER A 117 1.30 1.11 -11.02
N TRP A 118 0.82 1.02 -9.80
CA TRP A 118 0.86 -0.15 -8.97
C TRP A 118 -0.56 -0.54 -8.60
N THR A 119 -0.93 -1.78 -8.78
CA THR A 119 -2.26 -2.29 -8.45
C THR A 119 -2.17 -3.66 -7.82
N ALA A 120 -3.05 -3.94 -6.89
CA ALA A 120 -3.25 -5.26 -6.32
C ALA A 120 -4.73 -5.44 -5.98
N GLY A 121 -5.16 -6.67 -5.93
CA GLY A 121 -6.54 -6.96 -5.59
C GLY A 121 -6.88 -8.44 -5.55
N ARG A 122 -8.15 -8.67 -5.31
CA ARG A 122 -8.76 -9.99 -5.30
C ARG A 122 -10.06 -9.96 -6.11
N LEU A 123 -10.24 -10.93 -6.98
CA LEU A 123 -11.46 -11.14 -7.73
C LEU A 123 -12.49 -11.92 -6.90
N ASP A 124 -13.75 -11.90 -7.32
CA ASP A 124 -14.86 -12.57 -6.64
C ASP A 124 -14.67 -14.10 -6.53
N ASP A 125 -13.93 -14.70 -7.46
CA ASP A 125 -13.58 -16.12 -7.44
C ASP A 125 -12.43 -16.44 -6.47
N GLY A 126 -11.92 -15.44 -5.77
CA GLY A 126 -10.80 -15.55 -4.85
C GLY A 126 -9.40 -15.46 -5.50
N THR A 127 -9.34 -15.25 -6.81
CA THR A 127 -8.06 -15.03 -7.51
C THR A 127 -7.41 -13.74 -7.05
N ARG A 128 -6.15 -13.82 -6.63
CA ARG A 128 -5.31 -12.70 -6.22
C ARG A 128 -4.49 -12.23 -7.41
N PHE A 129 -4.31 -10.93 -7.53
CA PHE A 129 -3.47 -10.36 -8.58
C PHE A 129 -2.70 -9.15 -8.06
N HIS A 130 -1.59 -8.92 -8.71
CA HIS A 130 -0.79 -7.72 -8.55
C HIS A 130 -0.10 -7.39 -9.87
N GLY A 131 0.07 -6.10 -10.15
CA GLY A 131 0.80 -5.62 -11.29
C GLY A 131 1.41 -4.25 -11.06
N VAL A 132 2.59 -4.05 -11.62
CA VAL A 132 3.22 -2.75 -11.75
C VAL A 132 3.59 -2.50 -13.20
N ASP A 133 3.34 -1.29 -13.68
CA ASP A 133 3.75 -0.78 -14.97
C ASP A 133 4.54 0.51 -14.75
N VAL A 134 5.80 0.53 -15.16
CA VAL A 134 6.71 1.68 -15.03
C VAL A 134 7.01 2.22 -16.41
N ARG A 135 6.91 3.53 -16.58
CA ARG A 135 7.07 4.22 -17.86
C ARG A 135 8.09 5.35 -17.77
N LEU A 136 8.79 5.56 -18.87
CA LEU A 136 9.64 6.72 -19.08
C LEU A 136 9.12 7.48 -20.32
N ASP A 137 8.77 8.74 -20.15
CA ASP A 137 8.20 9.61 -21.19
C ASP A 137 6.96 9.00 -21.91
N GLY A 138 6.20 8.19 -21.18
CA GLY A 138 5.02 7.49 -21.70
C GLY A 138 5.29 6.09 -22.28
N ASP A 139 6.54 5.76 -22.58
CA ASP A 139 6.93 4.45 -23.09
C ASP A 139 7.08 3.43 -21.95
N ALA A 140 6.65 2.19 -22.20
CA ALA A 140 6.78 1.11 -21.24
C ALA A 140 8.27 0.77 -21.02
N LEU A 141 8.73 0.86 -19.78
CA LEU A 141 10.09 0.55 -19.37
C LEU A 141 10.20 -0.79 -18.66
N TYR A 142 9.27 -1.05 -17.76
CA TYR A 142 9.26 -2.25 -16.92
C TYR A 142 7.84 -2.60 -16.51
N GLY A 143 7.48 -3.85 -16.62
CA GLY A 143 6.20 -4.34 -16.13
C GLY A 143 6.37 -5.73 -15.53
N THR A 144 5.79 -5.95 -14.37
CA THR A 144 5.79 -7.26 -13.71
C THR A 144 4.60 -7.39 -12.77
N GLY A 145 4.31 -8.60 -12.36
CA GLY A 145 3.23 -8.89 -11.46
C GLY A 145 2.96 -10.37 -11.34
N TYR A 146 1.88 -10.70 -10.68
CA TYR A 146 1.46 -12.08 -10.53
C TYR A 146 -0.06 -12.23 -10.62
N ILE A 147 -0.48 -13.45 -10.87
CA ILE A 147 -1.83 -13.94 -10.66
C ILE A 147 -1.76 -15.24 -9.86
N GLN A 148 -2.70 -15.43 -8.93
CA GLN A 148 -2.81 -16.64 -8.12
C GLN A 148 -4.28 -16.98 -7.89
N ALA A 149 -4.77 -18.00 -8.61
CA ALA A 149 -6.08 -18.58 -8.33
C ALA A 149 -6.08 -19.31 -6.96
N PRO A 150 -7.24 -19.51 -6.32
CA PRO A 150 -7.37 -20.32 -5.12
C PRO A 150 -6.70 -21.68 -5.29
N ASP A 151 -6.01 -22.15 -4.25
CA ASP A 151 -5.31 -23.45 -4.19
C ASP A 151 -4.32 -23.70 -5.33
N ARG A 152 -3.87 -22.64 -6.01
CA ARG A 152 -2.84 -22.71 -7.04
C ARG A 152 -1.57 -21.98 -6.62
N LYS A 153 -0.47 -22.41 -7.23
CA LYS A 153 0.79 -21.66 -7.09
C LYS A 153 0.66 -20.30 -7.77
N MET A 154 1.30 -19.32 -7.18
CA MET A 154 1.46 -17.99 -7.75
C MET A 154 2.22 -18.10 -9.08
N GLN A 155 1.73 -17.39 -10.09
CA GLN A 155 2.31 -17.35 -11.43
C GLN A 155 2.68 -15.91 -11.76
N ALA A 156 3.92 -15.69 -12.19
CA ALA A 156 4.30 -14.41 -12.74
C ALA A 156 3.55 -14.16 -14.06
N VAL A 157 3.23 -12.89 -14.32
CA VAL A 157 2.66 -12.46 -15.61
C VAL A 157 3.78 -11.96 -16.51
N ASP A 158 3.63 -12.18 -17.83
CA ASP A 158 4.66 -11.84 -18.83
C ASP A 158 4.74 -10.33 -19.09
N SER A 159 3.62 -9.62 -18.89
CA SER A 159 3.56 -8.17 -19.07
C SER A 159 2.41 -7.58 -18.27
N VAL A 160 2.57 -6.32 -17.92
CA VAL A 160 1.52 -5.49 -17.31
C VAL A 160 1.44 -4.19 -18.10
N ALA A 161 0.22 -3.80 -18.45
CA ALA A 161 -0.05 -2.48 -19.03
C ALA A 161 -1.32 -1.94 -18.36
N HIS A 162 -1.34 -0.64 -18.10
CA HIS A 162 -2.52 0.01 -17.56
C HIS A 162 -2.98 1.15 -18.46
N THR A 163 -4.26 1.42 -18.41
CA THR A 163 -4.87 2.65 -18.92
C THR A 163 -5.63 3.28 -17.77
N ALA A 164 -5.43 4.57 -17.54
CA ALA A 164 -6.17 5.34 -16.56
C ALA A 164 -6.99 6.41 -17.28
N ASP A 165 -8.29 6.43 -17.05
CA ASP A 165 -9.13 7.57 -17.35
C ASP A 165 -9.34 8.33 -16.04
N LEU A 166 -8.58 9.41 -15.88
CA LEU A 166 -8.61 10.20 -14.64
C LEU A 166 -9.78 11.20 -14.61
N GLY A 167 -10.66 11.19 -15.62
CA GLY A 167 -11.76 12.13 -15.73
C GLY A 167 -11.28 13.61 -15.67
N THR A 168 -12.09 14.52 -16.22
CA THR A 168 -11.77 15.95 -16.20
C THR A 168 -11.93 16.60 -14.82
N ASP A 169 -12.51 15.91 -13.87
CA ASP A 169 -12.77 16.40 -12.50
C ASP A 169 -11.65 16.06 -11.50
N ALA A 170 -10.67 15.26 -11.89
CA ALA A 170 -9.46 15.07 -11.12
C ALA A 170 -8.54 16.30 -11.30
N THR A 171 -8.91 17.40 -10.68
CA THR A 171 -8.04 18.56 -10.52
C THR A 171 -7.00 18.25 -9.45
N GLY A 172 -6.09 17.36 -9.79
CA GLY A 172 -4.80 17.30 -9.09
C GLY A 172 -4.06 18.63 -9.34
N PRO A 173 -3.14 19.04 -8.46
CA PRO A 173 -2.36 20.24 -8.67
C PRO A 173 -1.72 20.16 -10.05
N ASP A 174 -1.96 21.18 -10.86
CA ASP A 174 -1.32 21.32 -12.16
C ASP A 174 0.18 21.05 -12.00
N SER A 175 0.69 20.11 -12.78
CA SER A 175 2.13 19.80 -12.88
C SER A 175 2.97 20.99 -13.43
N ALA A 176 2.39 22.18 -13.50
CA ALA A 176 2.99 23.43 -13.95
C ALA A 176 3.89 24.13 -12.92
N GLY A 177 4.23 23.49 -11.78
CA GLY A 177 5.00 24.09 -10.70
C GLY A 177 6.37 23.47 -10.40
N ALA A 178 6.77 22.41 -11.08
CA ALA A 178 8.10 21.82 -10.89
C ALA A 178 9.10 22.40 -11.91
N ARG A 179 9.73 23.51 -11.58
CA ARG A 179 11.00 23.98 -12.15
C ARG A 179 12.08 23.89 -11.09
#